data_25229ed3c77eab4154600ce98d5946c4
#
_entry.id   25229ed3c77eab4154600ce98d5946c4
#
_cell.length_a   1.000
_cell.length_b   1.000
_cell.length_c   1.000
_cell.angle_alpha   90.00
_cell.angle_beta   90.00
_cell.angle_gamma   90.00
#
_symmetry.space_group_name_H-M   'P 1'
#
loop_
_entity.id
_entity.type
_entity.pdbx_description
1 polymer ?
#
loop_
_entity_poly.entity_id
_entity_poly.type
_entity_poly.pdbx_seq_one_letter_code
_entity_poly.pdbx_strand_id
1 'polypeptide(L)'
;MRQAQFVYGVKMELTPETAWNIVCEFVQDGGLRRHMQAVGLVTRWYAAHLGHDEATQDYWQAVGLLHDFDWEIHSNLNEHPIKGADILRLRGIDEETIRTILSHYTEGTGVERETPLDFALLASDEITGLIIATALVRPSRDLRDVAISSIRKKWKDRRFAGGVDRDHVAEVTEDFSQACFAGKLELWQHIANVLAAMQAEAAYLELDGRLAA
;
A
#
# COMPACT_ATOMS: atom_id res chain seq x y z
N MET A 1 30.18 5.23 -13.63
CA MET A 1 29.03 4.33 -13.68
C MET A 1 29.49 2.94 -13.29
N ARG A 2 29.17 2.46 -12.09
CA ARG A 2 29.44 1.07 -11.71
C ARG A 2 28.24 0.24 -12.19
N GLN A 3 28.43 -0.61 -13.17
CA GLN A 3 27.46 -1.63 -13.54
C GLN A 3 27.32 -2.59 -12.35
N ALA A 4 26.12 -2.63 -11.75
CA ALA A 4 25.81 -3.68 -10.79
C ALA A 4 25.85 -5.02 -11.55
N GLN A 5 26.81 -5.87 -11.20
CA GLN A 5 26.81 -7.25 -11.67
C GLN A 5 25.65 -7.99 -10.99
N PHE A 6 24.60 -8.25 -11.77
CA PHE A 6 23.52 -9.12 -11.33
C PHE A 6 24.03 -10.55 -11.22
N VAL A 7 24.11 -11.07 -10.01
CA VAL A 7 24.41 -12.48 -9.75
C VAL A 7 23.09 -13.23 -9.84
N TYR A 8 22.85 -13.90 -10.97
CA TYR A 8 21.74 -14.81 -11.15
C TYR A 8 21.81 -15.92 -10.09
N GLY A 9 20.73 -16.11 -9.30
CA GLY A 9 20.58 -17.27 -8.42
C GLY A 9 20.72 -17.04 -6.92
N VAL A 10 20.91 -15.81 -6.45
CA VAL A 10 20.82 -15.51 -5.00
C VAL A 10 19.39 -15.03 -4.71
N LYS A 11 18.64 -15.80 -3.90
CA LYS A 11 17.33 -15.36 -3.40
C LYS A 11 17.56 -14.11 -2.55
N MET A 12 16.89 -13.01 -2.88
CA MET A 12 16.93 -11.80 -2.08
C MET A 12 16.03 -11.99 -0.85
N GLU A 13 16.56 -11.75 0.33
CA GLU A 13 15.72 -11.66 1.53
C GLU A 13 14.89 -10.39 1.46
N LEU A 14 13.57 -10.54 1.46
CA LEU A 14 12.65 -9.44 1.40
C LEU A 14 12.39 -8.89 2.82
N THR A 15 12.96 -7.74 3.09
CA THR A 15 12.75 -6.95 4.30
C THR A 15 12.18 -5.58 3.93
N PRO A 16 11.60 -4.81 4.87
CA PRO A 16 11.18 -3.43 4.60
C PRO A 16 12.32 -2.55 4.04
N GLU A 17 13.56 -2.76 4.50
CA GLU A 17 14.74 -2.03 4.00
C GLU A 17 15.06 -2.38 2.55
N THR A 18 15.11 -3.68 2.21
CA THR A 18 15.40 -4.12 0.83
C THR A 18 14.29 -3.72 -0.13
N ALA A 19 13.02 -3.79 0.29
CA ALA A 19 11.88 -3.31 -0.46
C ALA A 19 11.97 -1.80 -0.72
N TRP A 20 12.26 -1.02 0.32
CA TRP A 20 12.41 0.43 0.19
C TRP A 20 13.56 0.85 -0.72
N ASN A 21 14.67 0.11 -0.72
CA ASN A 21 15.78 0.35 -1.64
C ASN A 21 15.36 0.15 -3.10
N ILE A 22 14.55 -0.88 -3.39
CA ILE A 22 13.97 -1.09 -4.74
C ILE A 22 13.04 0.09 -5.09
N VAL A 23 12.14 0.48 -4.19
CA VAL A 23 11.27 1.63 -4.41
C VAL A 23 12.07 2.89 -4.74
N CYS A 24 13.11 3.20 -3.97
CA CYS A 24 13.93 4.39 -4.19
C CYS A 24 14.71 4.39 -5.52
N GLU A 25 14.96 3.21 -6.07
CA GLU A 25 15.63 3.08 -7.37
C GLU A 25 14.69 3.43 -8.53
N PHE A 26 13.43 2.99 -8.46
CA PHE A 26 12.48 3.11 -9.58
C PHE A 26 11.54 4.31 -9.46
N VAL A 27 11.25 4.79 -8.26
CA VAL A 27 10.28 5.85 -8.01
C VAL A 27 10.97 7.11 -7.52
N GLN A 28 10.76 8.24 -8.21
CA GLN A 28 11.27 9.55 -7.82
C GLN A 28 10.16 10.45 -7.25
N ASP A 29 8.90 10.19 -7.60
CA ASP A 29 7.76 10.96 -7.11
C ASP A 29 7.56 10.75 -5.60
N GLY A 30 7.64 11.84 -4.84
CA GLY A 30 7.49 11.79 -3.38
C GLY A 30 6.06 11.45 -2.92
N GLY A 31 5.05 11.73 -3.76
CA GLY A 31 3.66 11.36 -3.49
C GLY A 31 3.45 9.86 -3.59
N LEU A 32 3.97 9.25 -4.66
CA LEU A 32 3.92 7.81 -4.88
C LEU A 32 4.74 7.05 -3.82
N ARG A 33 5.93 7.54 -3.47
CA ARG A 33 6.73 6.98 -2.36
C ARG A 33 5.94 6.99 -1.05
N ARG A 34 5.28 8.10 -0.73
CA ARG A 34 4.46 8.23 0.50
C ARG A 34 3.26 7.28 0.48
N HIS A 35 2.64 7.09 -0.68
CA HIS A 35 1.56 6.13 -0.85
C HIS A 35 2.04 4.71 -0.52
N MET A 36 3.12 4.25 -1.12
CA MET A 36 3.70 2.93 -0.85
C MET A 36 4.12 2.75 0.61
N GLN A 37 4.70 3.78 1.23
CA GLN A 37 4.98 3.77 2.67
C GLN A 37 3.70 3.60 3.50
N ALA A 38 2.63 4.30 3.13
CA ALA A 38 1.36 4.20 3.84
C ALA A 38 0.74 2.80 3.71
N VAL A 39 0.73 2.23 2.50
CA VAL A 39 0.23 0.87 2.27
C VAL A 39 1.07 -0.14 3.07
N GLY A 40 2.40 -0.04 3.02
CA GLY A 40 3.30 -0.90 3.81
C GLY A 40 3.04 -0.81 5.31
N LEU A 41 2.85 0.39 5.86
CA LEU A 41 2.52 0.57 7.28
C LEU A 41 1.16 -0.06 7.64
N VAL A 42 0.17 0.11 6.81
CA VAL A 42 -1.19 -0.41 7.07
C VAL A 42 -1.21 -1.93 6.99
N THR A 43 -0.55 -2.53 6.01
CA THR A 43 -0.44 -4.00 5.92
C THR A 43 0.29 -4.58 7.12
N ARG A 44 1.41 -3.97 7.56
CA ARG A 44 2.10 -4.34 8.81
C ARG A 44 1.17 -4.27 10.02
N TRP A 45 0.42 -3.17 10.14
CA TRP A 45 -0.51 -2.96 11.24
C TRP A 45 -1.57 -4.06 11.28
N TYR A 46 -2.13 -4.44 10.12
CA TYR A 46 -3.09 -5.54 10.03
C TYR A 46 -2.46 -6.90 10.35
N ALA A 47 -1.24 -7.17 9.91
CA ALA A 47 -0.52 -8.38 10.29
C ALA A 47 -0.41 -8.51 11.83
N ALA A 48 -0.04 -7.42 12.52
CA ALA A 48 0.02 -7.38 13.97
C ALA A 48 -1.35 -7.64 14.62
N HIS A 49 -2.42 -7.04 14.08
CA HIS A 49 -3.80 -7.20 14.60
C HIS A 49 -4.39 -8.59 14.34
N LEU A 50 -3.91 -9.29 13.32
CA LEU A 50 -4.25 -10.69 13.05
C LEU A 50 -3.39 -11.66 13.87
N GLY A 51 -2.47 -11.16 14.70
CA GLY A 51 -1.67 -11.95 15.64
C GLY A 51 -0.42 -12.57 15.02
N HIS A 52 0.05 -12.08 13.88
CA HIS A 52 1.29 -12.54 13.26
C HIS A 52 2.53 -12.04 14.02
N ASP A 53 3.61 -12.81 13.96
CA ASP A 53 4.92 -12.47 14.52
C ASP A 53 5.59 -11.31 13.76
N GLU A 54 6.66 -10.76 14.34
CA GLU A 54 7.35 -9.60 13.79
C GLU A 54 7.94 -9.86 12.39
N ALA A 55 8.43 -11.06 12.14
CA ALA A 55 8.97 -11.41 10.82
C ALA A 55 7.88 -11.39 9.73
N THR A 56 6.69 -11.90 10.04
CA THR A 56 5.53 -11.84 9.15
C THR A 56 5.02 -10.40 8.97
N GLN A 57 5.03 -9.59 10.03
CA GLN A 57 4.68 -8.17 9.96
C GLN A 57 5.64 -7.40 9.04
N ASP A 58 6.95 -7.65 9.15
CA ASP A 58 7.97 -7.06 8.28
C ASP A 58 7.78 -7.48 6.82
N TYR A 59 7.45 -8.76 6.58
CA TYR A 59 7.14 -9.26 5.25
C TYR A 59 5.93 -8.55 4.64
N TRP A 60 4.82 -8.41 5.38
CA TRP A 60 3.63 -7.69 4.90
C TRP A 60 3.95 -6.23 4.57
N GLN A 61 4.75 -5.57 5.42
CA GLN A 61 5.21 -4.20 5.15
C GLN A 61 6.01 -4.13 3.85
N ALA A 62 6.93 -5.06 3.65
CA ALA A 62 7.79 -5.09 2.47
C ALA A 62 6.98 -5.31 1.18
N VAL A 63 5.98 -6.17 1.20
CA VAL A 63 5.06 -6.39 0.07
C VAL A 63 4.25 -5.12 -0.20
N GLY A 64 3.70 -4.48 0.83
CA GLY A 64 2.97 -3.23 0.68
C GLY A 64 3.83 -2.07 0.15
N LEU A 65 5.13 -2.04 0.48
CA LEU A 65 6.07 -1.09 -0.10
C LEU A 65 6.31 -1.35 -1.59
N LEU A 66 6.27 -2.60 -2.05
CA LEU A 66 6.62 -2.96 -3.42
C LEU A 66 5.45 -2.95 -4.40
N HIS A 67 4.20 -2.92 -3.95
CA HIS A 67 3.05 -3.23 -4.82
C HIS A 67 3.00 -2.35 -6.09
N ASP A 68 3.37 -1.07 -5.98
CA ASP A 68 3.31 -0.06 -7.04
C ASP A 68 4.69 0.48 -7.47
N PHE A 69 5.80 -0.20 -7.13
CA PHE A 69 7.15 0.33 -7.38
C PHE A 69 7.44 0.60 -8.86
N ASP A 70 6.74 -0.07 -9.76
CA ASP A 70 6.89 0.07 -11.20
C ASP A 70 5.92 1.09 -11.83
N TRP A 71 4.96 1.65 -11.08
CA TRP A 71 3.93 2.55 -11.60
C TRP A 71 4.51 3.81 -12.28
N GLU A 72 5.62 4.35 -11.81
CA GLU A 72 6.24 5.54 -12.42
C GLU A 72 6.87 5.21 -13.79
N ILE A 73 7.37 4.00 -13.99
CA ILE A 73 8.00 3.54 -15.23
C ILE A 73 7.06 2.78 -16.16
N HIS A 74 5.97 2.24 -15.64
CA HIS A 74 4.94 1.49 -16.34
C HIS A 74 3.53 2.02 -15.98
N SER A 75 3.28 3.30 -16.26
CA SER A 75 2.11 4.05 -15.83
C SER A 75 0.81 3.72 -16.58
N ASN A 76 0.63 2.48 -17.00
CA ASN A 76 -0.61 1.99 -17.61
C ASN A 76 -0.91 0.55 -17.20
N LEU A 77 -2.19 0.24 -17.08
CA LEU A 77 -2.69 -1.05 -16.59
C LEU A 77 -2.43 -2.25 -17.51
N ASN A 78 -1.93 -2.04 -18.75
CA ASN A 78 -1.50 -3.14 -19.63
C ASN A 78 -0.07 -3.60 -19.30
N GLU A 79 0.69 -2.79 -18.58
CA GLU A 79 2.08 -3.06 -18.22
C GLU A 79 2.24 -3.28 -16.71
N HIS A 80 1.67 -2.40 -15.89
CA HIS A 80 1.62 -2.52 -14.43
C HIS A 80 0.54 -3.54 -14.03
N PRO A 81 0.80 -4.42 -13.04
CA PRO A 81 2.08 -4.70 -12.37
C PRO A 81 2.89 -5.82 -13.06
N ILE A 82 2.48 -6.25 -14.26
CA ILE A 82 3.05 -7.42 -14.96
C ILE A 82 4.54 -7.22 -15.24
N LYS A 83 4.92 -6.05 -15.76
CA LYS A 83 6.33 -5.75 -16.03
C LYS A 83 7.13 -5.52 -14.75
N GLY A 84 6.50 -4.99 -13.71
CA GLY A 84 7.08 -4.92 -12.38
C GLY A 84 7.45 -6.32 -11.84
N ALA A 85 6.55 -7.28 -11.99
CA ALA A 85 6.80 -8.67 -11.61
C ALA A 85 8.05 -9.26 -12.30
N ASP A 86 8.27 -8.95 -13.59
CA ASP A 86 9.48 -9.40 -14.29
C ASP A 86 10.76 -8.78 -13.72
N ILE A 87 10.71 -7.51 -13.32
CA ILE A 87 11.82 -6.84 -12.64
C ILE A 87 12.11 -7.50 -11.31
N LEU A 88 11.08 -7.81 -10.51
CA LEU A 88 11.23 -8.46 -9.21
C LEU A 88 11.82 -9.87 -9.33
N ARG A 89 11.40 -10.66 -10.34
CA ARG A 89 12.01 -11.96 -10.66
C ARG A 89 13.52 -11.84 -10.92
N LEU A 90 13.91 -10.87 -11.72
CA LEU A 90 15.32 -10.60 -12.01
C LEU A 90 16.12 -10.18 -10.76
N ARG A 91 15.45 -9.64 -9.74
CA ARG A 91 16.02 -9.27 -8.44
C ARG A 91 16.06 -10.43 -7.45
N GLY A 92 15.55 -11.61 -7.80
CA GLY A 92 15.52 -12.78 -6.92
C GLY A 92 14.43 -12.73 -5.85
N ILE A 93 13.40 -11.90 -6.04
CA ILE A 93 12.18 -11.93 -5.22
C ILE A 93 11.43 -13.22 -5.57
N ASP A 94 10.89 -13.88 -4.55
CA ASP A 94 10.19 -15.16 -4.71
C ASP A 94 8.81 -15.01 -5.37
N GLU A 95 8.36 -16.11 -5.99
CA GLU A 95 7.09 -16.11 -6.75
C GLU A 95 5.86 -15.95 -5.86
N GLU A 96 5.93 -16.26 -4.56
CA GLU A 96 4.81 -16.04 -3.64
C GLU A 96 4.59 -14.53 -3.42
N THR A 97 5.66 -13.80 -3.17
CA THR A 97 5.64 -12.32 -3.10
C THR A 97 5.12 -11.71 -4.40
N ILE A 98 5.62 -12.19 -5.55
CA ILE A 98 5.22 -11.69 -6.87
C ILE A 98 3.75 -11.98 -7.13
N ARG A 99 3.26 -13.18 -6.78
CA ARG A 99 1.84 -13.54 -6.89
C ARG A 99 0.96 -12.58 -6.07
N THR A 100 1.36 -12.30 -4.83
CA THR A 100 0.63 -11.34 -3.97
C THR A 100 0.59 -9.95 -4.60
N ILE A 101 1.72 -9.47 -5.14
CA ILE A 101 1.75 -8.18 -5.86
C ILE A 101 0.83 -8.22 -7.09
N LEU A 102 0.89 -9.28 -7.90
CA LEU A 102 0.02 -9.42 -9.07
C LEU A 102 -1.47 -9.48 -8.71
N SER A 103 -1.84 -10.03 -7.55
CA SER A 103 -3.24 -10.18 -7.12
C SER A 103 -3.93 -8.86 -6.75
N HIS A 104 -3.19 -7.74 -6.59
CA HIS A 104 -3.82 -6.45 -6.34
C HIS A 104 -4.52 -5.89 -7.59
N TYR A 105 -4.23 -6.43 -8.79
CA TYR A 105 -4.92 -6.09 -10.02
C TYR A 105 -5.36 -7.36 -10.77
N THR A 106 -6.29 -8.12 -10.19
CA THR A 106 -6.80 -9.39 -10.74
C THR A 106 -7.36 -9.23 -12.15
N GLU A 107 -8.05 -8.12 -12.44
CA GLU A 107 -8.69 -7.86 -13.73
C GLU A 107 -7.70 -7.83 -14.90
N GLY A 108 -6.48 -7.37 -14.65
CA GLY A 108 -5.42 -7.31 -15.68
C GLY A 108 -4.46 -8.48 -15.65
N THR A 109 -4.23 -9.07 -14.48
CA THR A 109 -3.23 -10.14 -14.28
C THR A 109 -3.83 -11.54 -14.35
N GLY A 110 -5.11 -11.69 -14.06
CA GLY A 110 -5.78 -12.98 -13.88
C GLY A 110 -5.35 -13.73 -12.61
N VAL A 111 -4.61 -13.08 -11.71
CA VAL A 111 -4.15 -13.68 -10.44
C VAL A 111 -5.16 -13.37 -9.35
N GLU A 112 -5.81 -14.41 -8.84
CA GLU A 112 -6.80 -14.29 -7.78
C GLU A 112 -6.17 -14.03 -6.41
N ARG A 113 -6.92 -13.38 -5.53
CA ARG A 113 -6.57 -13.18 -4.12
C ARG A 113 -6.87 -14.45 -3.33
N GLU A 114 -5.91 -14.97 -2.58
CA GLU A 114 -6.02 -16.25 -1.87
C GLU A 114 -5.62 -16.12 -0.38
N THR A 115 -4.69 -15.22 -0.07
CA THR A 115 -4.12 -15.10 1.27
C THR A 115 -4.64 -13.87 2.02
N PRO A 116 -4.62 -13.87 3.36
CA PRO A 116 -4.94 -12.67 4.14
C PRO A 116 -4.18 -11.40 3.72
N LEU A 117 -2.91 -11.57 3.31
CA LEU A 117 -2.10 -10.44 2.81
C LEU A 117 -2.63 -9.87 1.50
N ASP A 118 -3.08 -10.72 0.57
CA ASP A 118 -3.63 -10.26 -0.72
C ASP A 118 -4.85 -9.34 -0.50
N PHE A 119 -5.75 -9.75 0.39
CA PHE A 119 -6.92 -8.96 0.74
C PHE A 119 -6.56 -7.69 1.53
N ALA A 120 -5.62 -7.79 2.47
CA ALA A 120 -5.17 -6.64 3.24
C ALA A 120 -4.46 -5.59 2.37
N LEU A 121 -3.67 -6.04 1.38
CA LEU A 121 -2.96 -5.18 0.45
C LEU A 121 -3.96 -4.33 -0.34
N LEU A 122 -4.90 -4.97 -1.05
CA LEU A 122 -5.88 -4.27 -1.87
C LEU A 122 -6.82 -3.38 -1.05
N ALA A 123 -7.29 -3.86 0.12
CA ALA A 123 -8.15 -3.07 0.99
C ALA A 123 -7.43 -1.82 1.55
N SER A 124 -6.09 -1.83 1.62
CA SER A 124 -5.31 -0.70 2.13
C SER A 124 -4.94 0.31 1.06
N ASP A 125 -4.87 -0.11 -0.19
CA ASP A 125 -4.31 0.64 -1.30
C ASP A 125 -5.04 1.98 -1.52
N GLU A 126 -6.19 1.99 -2.14
CA GLU A 126 -6.88 3.23 -2.51
C GLU A 126 -7.27 4.11 -1.31
N ILE A 127 -7.64 3.52 -0.17
CA ILE A 127 -8.07 4.28 1.00
C ILE A 127 -6.94 5.10 1.61
N THR A 128 -5.69 4.63 1.56
CA THR A 128 -4.53 5.41 2.02
C THR A 128 -4.36 6.68 1.20
N GLY A 129 -4.59 6.62 -0.11
CA GLY A 129 -4.57 7.79 -1.00
C GLY A 129 -5.62 8.85 -0.63
N LEU A 130 -6.85 8.45 -0.29
CA LEU A 130 -7.88 9.38 0.18
C LEU A 130 -7.51 10.05 1.52
N ILE A 131 -6.92 9.29 2.44
CA ILE A 131 -6.48 9.80 3.75
C ILE A 131 -5.33 10.78 3.58
N ILE A 132 -4.31 10.45 2.76
CA ILE A 132 -3.20 11.35 2.42
C ILE A 132 -3.73 12.66 1.82
N ALA A 133 -4.59 12.58 0.81
CA ALA A 133 -5.19 13.75 0.19
C ALA A 133 -5.97 14.60 1.21
N THR A 134 -6.67 13.96 2.15
CA THR A 134 -7.41 14.67 3.21
C THR A 134 -6.47 15.42 4.15
N ALA A 135 -5.32 14.86 4.49
CA ALA A 135 -4.30 15.53 5.30
C ALA A 135 -3.68 16.72 4.54
N LEU A 136 -3.30 16.52 3.28
CA LEU A 136 -2.59 17.53 2.48
C LEU A 136 -3.41 18.80 2.16
N VAL A 137 -4.74 18.73 2.14
CA VAL A 137 -5.60 19.91 1.95
C VAL A 137 -5.86 20.69 3.24
N ARG A 138 -5.39 20.21 4.39
CA ARG A 138 -5.47 20.95 5.65
C ARG A 138 -4.36 22.01 5.72
N PRO A 139 -4.59 23.14 6.38
CA PRO A 139 -3.51 24.14 6.59
C PRO A 139 -2.30 23.56 7.32
N SER A 140 -2.54 22.68 8.31
CA SER A 140 -1.45 22.03 9.08
C SER A 140 -0.69 20.98 8.29
N ARG A 141 -1.28 20.38 7.26
CA ARG A 141 -0.76 19.20 6.56
C ARG A 141 -0.27 18.10 7.54
N ASP A 142 -0.93 18.04 8.69
CA ASP A 142 -0.65 17.06 9.75
C ASP A 142 -1.75 16.02 9.78
N LEU A 143 -1.35 14.77 9.60
CA LEU A 143 -2.27 13.63 9.58
C LEU A 143 -2.93 13.44 10.96
N ARG A 144 -2.24 13.80 12.05
CA ARG A 144 -2.76 13.71 13.42
C ARG A 144 -3.97 14.62 13.65
N ASP A 145 -4.13 15.66 12.83
CA ASP A 145 -5.30 16.55 12.85
C ASP A 145 -6.49 16.03 12.05
N VAL A 146 -6.34 14.92 11.32
CA VAL A 146 -7.41 14.35 10.51
C VAL A 146 -8.33 13.52 11.38
N ALA A 147 -9.59 13.92 11.48
CA ALA A 147 -10.63 13.12 12.13
C ALA A 147 -11.43 12.30 11.10
N ILE A 148 -12.02 11.18 11.53
CA ILE A 148 -12.91 10.36 10.70
C ILE A 148 -14.06 11.19 10.09
N SER A 149 -14.58 12.18 10.80
CA SER A 149 -15.60 13.09 10.29
C SER A 149 -15.13 13.89 9.07
N SER A 150 -13.83 14.24 9.01
CA SER A 150 -13.22 14.90 7.85
C SER A 150 -13.18 13.96 6.64
N ILE A 151 -12.78 12.70 6.84
CA ILE A 151 -12.77 11.69 5.79
C ILE A 151 -14.20 11.41 5.30
N ARG A 152 -15.19 11.27 6.21
CA ARG A 152 -16.61 11.12 5.85
C ARG A 152 -17.13 12.26 4.96
N LYS A 153 -16.68 13.49 5.23
CA LYS A 153 -17.04 14.65 4.39
C LYS A 153 -16.42 14.54 2.99
N LYS A 154 -15.14 14.15 2.91
CA LYS A 154 -14.42 13.97 1.64
C LYS A 154 -14.90 12.75 0.85
N TRP A 155 -15.32 11.70 1.54
CA TRP A 155 -15.95 10.52 0.93
C TRP A 155 -17.16 10.85 0.06
N LYS A 156 -17.99 11.78 0.51
CA LYS A 156 -19.19 12.22 -0.21
C LYS A 156 -18.88 13.09 -1.45
N ASP A 157 -17.74 13.73 -1.49
CA ASP A 157 -17.30 14.55 -2.63
C ASP A 157 -16.48 13.67 -3.60
N ARG A 158 -17.17 13.10 -4.59
CA ARG A 158 -16.55 12.20 -5.59
C ARG A 158 -15.47 12.89 -6.45
N ARG A 159 -15.44 14.22 -6.51
CA ARG A 159 -14.40 14.96 -7.25
C ARG A 159 -13.12 15.11 -6.44
N PHE A 160 -13.23 15.07 -5.10
CA PHE A 160 -12.06 15.09 -4.23
C PHE A 160 -11.34 13.74 -4.29
N ALA A 161 -10.03 13.73 -4.54
CA ALA A 161 -9.24 12.52 -4.80
C ALA A 161 -9.98 11.60 -5.80
N GLY A 162 -10.26 12.13 -6.99
CA GLY A 162 -11.12 11.49 -7.99
C GLY A 162 -10.57 10.17 -8.55
N GLY A 163 -9.28 9.88 -8.35
CA GLY A 163 -8.68 8.58 -8.68
C GLY A 163 -9.04 7.46 -7.72
N VAL A 164 -9.58 7.78 -6.52
CA VAL A 164 -10.01 6.76 -5.55
C VAL A 164 -11.46 6.35 -5.85
N ASP A 165 -11.71 5.11 -6.20
CA ASP A 165 -13.05 4.57 -6.37
C ASP A 165 -13.63 4.11 -5.03
N ARG A 166 -14.62 4.88 -4.50
CA ARG A 166 -15.24 4.61 -3.19
C ARG A 166 -16.09 3.34 -3.18
N ASP A 167 -16.63 2.96 -4.31
CA ASP A 167 -17.46 1.76 -4.41
C ASP A 167 -16.54 0.54 -4.42
N HIS A 168 -15.43 0.62 -5.14
CA HIS A 168 -14.37 -0.39 -5.08
C HIS A 168 -13.75 -0.51 -3.67
N VAL A 169 -13.43 0.61 -3.00
CA VAL A 169 -12.94 0.56 -1.60
C VAL A 169 -13.93 -0.14 -0.67
N ALA A 170 -15.24 0.07 -0.86
CA ALA A 170 -16.25 -0.61 -0.04
C ALA A 170 -16.30 -2.12 -0.33
N GLU A 171 -16.22 -2.51 -1.60
CA GLU A 171 -16.21 -3.91 -2.06
C GLU A 171 -14.98 -4.66 -1.52
N VAL A 172 -13.78 -4.14 -1.74
CA VAL A 172 -12.54 -4.81 -1.28
C VAL A 172 -12.41 -4.82 0.25
N THR A 173 -13.05 -3.86 0.95
CA THR A 173 -13.16 -3.92 2.41
C THR A 173 -14.06 -5.06 2.85
N GLU A 174 -15.18 -5.31 2.17
CA GLU A 174 -16.06 -6.44 2.46
C GLU A 174 -15.34 -7.77 2.21
N ASP A 175 -14.63 -7.92 1.10
CA ASP A 175 -13.82 -9.10 0.79
C ASP A 175 -12.79 -9.37 1.89
N PHE A 176 -12.06 -8.34 2.30
CA PHE A 176 -11.09 -8.42 3.39
C PHE A 176 -11.75 -8.78 4.73
N SER A 177 -12.93 -8.19 4.99
CA SER A 177 -13.72 -8.49 6.18
C SER A 177 -14.14 -9.96 6.22
N GLN A 178 -14.61 -10.51 5.11
CA GLN A 178 -14.99 -11.92 5.00
C GLN A 178 -13.77 -12.84 5.15
N ALA A 179 -12.67 -12.53 4.46
CA ALA A 179 -11.48 -13.36 4.46
C ALA A 179 -10.78 -13.43 5.84
N CYS A 180 -10.73 -12.30 6.57
CA CYS A 180 -9.88 -12.16 7.76
C CYS A 180 -10.62 -11.91 9.07
N PHE A 181 -11.88 -11.43 9.03
CA PHE A 181 -12.63 -10.99 10.21
C PHE A 181 -14.02 -11.65 10.35
N ALA A 182 -14.29 -12.69 9.58
CA ALA A 182 -15.60 -13.36 9.54
C ALA A 182 -16.78 -12.38 9.31
N GLY A 183 -16.57 -11.39 8.42
CA GLY A 183 -17.56 -10.39 8.07
C GLY A 183 -17.84 -9.31 9.13
N LYS A 184 -16.96 -9.16 10.14
CA LYS A 184 -17.19 -8.23 11.26
C LYS A 184 -16.46 -6.89 11.13
N LEU A 185 -15.60 -6.73 10.13
CA LEU A 185 -14.92 -5.47 9.88
C LEU A 185 -15.77 -4.60 8.95
N GLU A 186 -16.46 -3.61 9.50
CA GLU A 186 -17.23 -2.67 8.71
C GLU A 186 -16.35 -1.63 8.02
N LEU A 187 -16.78 -1.10 6.87
CA LEU A 187 -16.06 -0.09 6.08
C LEU A 187 -15.51 1.07 6.94
N TRP A 188 -16.34 1.66 7.80
CA TRP A 188 -15.89 2.80 8.59
C TRP A 188 -14.99 2.42 9.76
N GLN A 189 -15.02 1.18 10.20
CA GLN A 189 -14.03 0.66 11.14
C GLN A 189 -12.70 0.41 10.43
N HIS A 190 -12.74 -0.15 9.20
CA HIS A 190 -11.54 -0.29 8.37
C HIS A 190 -10.86 1.07 8.14
N ILE A 191 -11.61 2.08 7.67
CA ILE A 191 -11.08 3.43 7.45
C ILE A 191 -10.50 4.04 8.74
N ALA A 192 -11.14 3.80 9.89
CA ALA A 192 -10.63 4.26 11.19
C ALA A 192 -9.33 3.56 11.59
N ASN A 193 -9.22 2.26 11.32
CA ASN A 193 -8.01 1.48 11.57
C ASN A 193 -6.85 1.97 10.71
N VAL A 194 -7.09 2.16 9.40
CA VAL A 194 -6.09 2.71 8.46
C VAL A 194 -5.62 4.09 8.91
N LEU A 195 -6.55 4.99 9.25
CA LEU A 195 -6.21 6.32 9.75
C LEU A 195 -5.36 6.22 11.02
N ALA A 196 -5.72 5.39 11.98
CA ALA A 196 -4.97 5.22 13.24
C ALA A 196 -3.55 4.69 13.00
N ALA A 197 -3.40 3.68 12.14
CA ALA A 197 -2.10 3.15 11.73
C ALA A 197 -1.21 4.24 11.12
N MET A 198 -1.75 5.02 10.18
CA MET A 198 -1.02 6.10 9.53
C MET A 198 -0.70 7.27 10.48
N GLN A 199 -1.59 7.60 11.43
CA GLN A 199 -1.38 8.65 12.41
C GLN A 199 -0.25 8.33 13.39
N ALA A 200 -0.11 7.06 13.77
CA ALA A 200 0.97 6.60 14.64
C ALA A 200 2.35 6.86 14.01
N GLU A 201 2.43 6.82 12.68
CA GLU A 201 3.66 6.97 11.91
C GLU A 201 3.65 8.22 11.01
N ALA A 202 2.94 9.29 11.42
CA ALA A 202 2.80 10.52 10.65
C ALA A 202 4.15 11.15 10.27
N ALA A 203 5.17 11.03 11.13
CA ALA A 203 6.52 11.54 10.88
C ALA A 203 7.24 10.73 9.79
N TYR A 204 7.09 9.41 9.78
CA TYR A 204 7.64 8.54 8.74
C TYR A 204 7.00 8.83 7.37
N LEU A 205 5.70 9.12 7.35
CA LEU A 205 4.95 9.50 6.15
C LEU A 205 5.19 10.96 5.73
N GLU A 206 5.99 11.72 6.47
CA GLU A 206 6.18 13.18 6.26
C GLU A 206 4.86 13.98 6.28
N LEU A 207 3.87 13.48 7.02
CA LEU A 207 2.57 14.11 7.21
C LEU A 207 2.38 14.56 8.66
N ASP A 208 3.42 15.14 9.25
CA ASP A 208 3.50 15.62 10.65
C ASP A 208 3.55 17.15 10.75
N GLY A 209 3.09 17.83 9.71
CA GLY A 209 3.07 19.29 9.62
C GLY A 209 4.31 19.88 8.97
N ARG A 210 5.38 19.12 8.72
CA ARG A 210 6.61 19.65 8.07
C ARG A 210 6.38 20.17 6.64
N LEU A 211 5.31 19.75 5.99
CA LEU A 211 4.91 20.22 4.66
C LEU A 211 4.00 21.47 4.72
N ALA A 212 3.60 21.95 5.91
CA ALA A 212 2.83 23.18 6.04
C ALA A 212 3.68 24.38 5.57
N ALA A 213 3.04 25.32 4.82
CA ALA A 213 3.70 26.52 4.30
C ALA A 213 3.81 27.59 5.40
#